data_406760c82699cd418d19dcfb59cb60a2
#
_entry.id   406760c82699cd418d19dcfb59cb60a2
#
_cell.length_a   1.000
_cell.length_b   1.000
_cell.length_c   1.000
_cell.angle_alpha   90.00
_cell.angle_beta   90.00
_cell.angle_gamma   90.00
#
_symmetry.space_group_name_H-M   'P 1'
#
loop_
_entity.id
_entity.type
_entity.pdbx_description
1 polymer ?
#
loop_
_entity_poly.entity_id
_entity_poly.type
_entity_poly.pdbx_seq_one_letter_code
_entity_poly.pdbx_strand_id
1 'polypeptide(L)'
;MKEPKLCVSCGMPMEADRDFPLGDRSKDYCAHCARPDGSMQSYEERLAGMAAFMVRTQGLDGGAATAAARAAMAAQPAWSGRGARG
;
A
#
# COMPACT_ATOMS: atom_id res chain seq x y z
N MET A 1 -7.52 7.68 24.16
CA MET A 1 -6.43 7.66 23.21
C MET A 1 -6.93 7.19 21.85
N LYS A 2 -6.65 7.94 20.80
CA LYS A 2 -7.16 7.59 19.49
C LYS A 2 -6.28 6.56 18.82
N GLU A 3 -6.92 5.60 18.17
CA GLU A 3 -6.17 4.66 17.36
C GLU A 3 -5.68 5.35 16.10
N PRO A 4 -4.50 5.01 15.60
CA PRO A 4 -4.02 5.58 14.36
C PRO A 4 -4.91 5.15 13.19
N LYS A 5 -5.04 6.04 12.20
CA LYS A 5 -5.73 5.70 10.97
C LYS A 5 -4.85 4.74 10.18
N LEU A 6 -5.42 3.66 9.69
CA LEU A 6 -4.67 2.69 8.91
C LEU A 6 -4.82 2.96 7.42
N CYS A 7 -3.73 2.81 6.69
CA CYS A 7 -3.75 2.97 5.23
C CYS A 7 -4.60 1.85 4.61
N VAL A 8 -5.58 2.23 3.79
CA VAL A 8 -6.47 1.25 3.17
C VAL A 8 -5.76 0.43 2.09
N SER A 9 -4.59 0.86 1.67
CA SER A 9 -3.82 0.20 0.61
C SER A 9 -2.79 -0.78 1.16
N CYS A 10 -2.09 -0.45 2.26
CA CYS A 10 -1.02 -1.30 2.78
C CYS A 10 -1.14 -1.62 4.27
N GLY A 11 -2.09 -1.01 4.96
CA GLY A 11 -2.31 -1.29 6.38
C GLY A 11 -1.37 -0.57 7.34
N MET A 12 -0.51 0.30 6.84
CA MET A 12 0.42 1.04 7.68
C MET A 12 -0.33 2.04 8.57
N PRO A 13 0.04 2.16 9.86
CA PRO A 13 -0.56 3.20 10.71
C PRO A 13 -0.06 4.58 10.28
N MET A 14 -0.98 5.53 10.17
CA MET A 14 -0.68 6.91 9.77
C MET A 14 -0.92 7.83 10.95
N GLU A 15 0.14 8.39 11.51
CA GLU A 15 0.05 9.21 12.70
C GLU A 15 0.56 10.63 12.49
N ALA A 16 1.70 10.79 11.80
CA ALA A 16 2.31 12.09 11.54
C ALA A 16 1.87 12.61 10.18
N ASP A 17 1.95 13.94 10.01
CA ASP A 17 1.60 14.55 8.73
C ASP A 17 2.34 13.91 7.56
N ARG A 18 3.62 13.55 7.77
CA ARG A 18 4.44 12.95 6.71
C ARG A 18 3.95 11.57 6.28
N ASP A 19 3.07 10.95 7.07
CA ASP A 19 2.50 9.65 6.73
C ASP A 19 1.37 9.77 5.72
N PHE A 20 0.86 11.00 5.52
CA PHE A 20 -0.26 11.25 4.62
C PHE A 20 0.25 11.86 3.31
N PRO A 21 -0.45 11.60 2.19
CA PRO A 21 -0.05 12.19 0.91
C PRO A 21 -0.06 13.71 0.99
N LEU A 22 1.07 14.32 0.71
CA LEU A 22 1.24 15.78 0.78
C LEU A 22 0.81 16.37 2.12
N GLY A 23 0.87 15.57 3.18
CA GLY A 23 0.45 16.01 4.52
C GLY A 23 -1.05 16.13 4.70
N ASP A 24 -1.83 15.64 3.77
CA ASP A 24 -3.29 15.77 3.78
C ASP A 24 -3.94 14.66 4.60
N ARG A 25 -4.32 14.97 5.83
CA ARG A 25 -4.90 14.00 6.76
C ARG A 25 -6.31 13.54 6.38
N SER A 26 -6.91 14.16 5.36
CA SER A 26 -8.22 13.72 4.87
C SER A 26 -8.13 12.45 4.04
N LYS A 27 -6.93 12.08 3.60
CA LYS A 27 -6.72 10.88 2.81
C LYS A 27 -6.71 9.65 3.71
N ASP A 28 -7.16 8.52 3.16
CA ASP A 28 -7.18 7.25 3.89
C ASP A 28 -6.09 6.29 3.42
N TYR A 29 -5.12 6.79 2.67
CA TYR A 29 -3.95 6.01 2.24
C TYR A 29 -2.68 6.79 2.57
N CYS A 30 -1.58 6.07 2.71
CA CYS A 30 -0.34 6.69 3.18
C CYS A 30 0.45 7.31 2.02
N ALA A 31 1.46 8.11 2.38
CA ALA A 31 2.31 8.77 1.41
C ALA A 31 3.02 7.79 0.50
N HIS A 32 3.35 6.59 1.00
CA HIS A 32 4.02 5.56 0.20
C HIS A 32 3.09 4.95 -0.85
N CYS A 33 1.79 5.06 -0.65
CA CYS A 33 0.80 4.55 -1.59
C CYS A 33 0.28 5.64 -2.52
N ALA A 34 0.87 6.83 -2.45
CA ALA A 34 0.46 7.98 -3.24
C ALA A 34 1.50 8.28 -4.33
N ARG A 35 1.02 8.86 -5.42
CA ARG A 35 1.88 9.45 -6.44
C ARG A 35 2.38 10.80 -5.96
N PRO A 36 3.39 11.38 -6.63
CA PRO A 36 3.91 12.69 -6.22
C PRO A 36 2.87 13.79 -6.16
N ASP A 37 1.79 13.67 -6.95
CA ASP A 37 0.72 14.67 -6.95
C ASP A 37 -0.31 14.44 -5.84
N GLY A 38 -0.12 13.42 -5.01
CA GLY A 38 -1.01 13.13 -3.91
C GLY A 38 -2.15 12.17 -4.24
N SER A 39 -2.30 11.78 -5.50
CA SER A 39 -3.32 10.81 -5.87
C SER A 39 -2.86 9.40 -5.51
N MET A 40 -3.82 8.51 -5.30
CA MET A 40 -3.52 7.13 -4.94
C MET A 40 -2.97 6.37 -6.14
N GLN A 41 -1.93 5.56 -5.91
CA GLN A 41 -1.38 4.71 -6.95
C GLN A 41 -2.40 3.66 -7.39
N SER A 42 -2.28 3.22 -8.63
CA SER A 42 -3.14 2.14 -9.13
C SER A 42 -2.76 0.82 -8.47
N TYR A 43 -3.62 -0.19 -8.64
CA TYR A 43 -3.34 -1.53 -8.15
C TYR A 43 -2.00 -2.03 -8.70
N GLU A 44 -1.78 -1.88 -10.01
CA GLU A 44 -0.55 -2.35 -10.64
C GLU A 44 0.68 -1.63 -10.12
N GLU A 45 0.57 -0.32 -9.91
CA GLU A 45 1.68 0.46 -9.35
C GLU A 45 2.04 -0.02 -7.95
N ARG A 46 1.03 -0.23 -7.10
CA ARG A 46 1.27 -0.69 -5.73
C ARG A 46 1.79 -2.12 -5.70
N LEU A 47 1.26 -2.97 -6.57
CA LEU A 47 1.72 -4.37 -6.64
C LEU A 47 3.19 -4.40 -7.02
N ALA A 48 3.58 -3.65 -8.05
CA ALA A 48 4.98 -3.61 -8.48
C ALA A 48 5.88 -3.05 -7.39
N GLY A 49 5.46 -1.99 -6.73
CA GLY A 49 6.25 -1.37 -5.66
C GLY A 49 6.42 -2.28 -4.47
N MET A 50 5.36 -2.95 -4.06
CA MET A 50 5.41 -3.86 -2.93
C MET A 50 6.26 -5.09 -3.24
N ALA A 51 6.14 -5.63 -4.45
CA ALA A 51 6.96 -6.76 -4.87
C ALA A 51 8.44 -6.37 -4.90
N ALA A 52 8.76 -5.19 -5.43
CA ALA A 52 10.13 -4.72 -5.47
C ALA A 52 10.70 -4.56 -4.05
N PHE A 53 9.90 -4.07 -3.14
CA PHE A 53 10.31 -3.93 -1.74
C PHE A 53 10.64 -5.30 -1.13
N MET A 54 9.82 -6.30 -1.40
CA MET A 54 10.05 -7.65 -0.88
C MET A 54 11.29 -8.30 -1.48
N VAL A 55 11.56 -8.03 -2.77
CA VAL A 55 12.78 -8.52 -3.38
C VAL A 55 14.00 -7.93 -2.67
N ARG A 56 13.98 -6.62 -2.43
CA ARG A 56 15.11 -5.93 -1.79
C ARG A 56 15.32 -6.33 -0.34
N THR A 57 14.23 -6.48 0.41
CA THR A 57 14.32 -6.64 1.86
C THR A 57 14.27 -8.08 2.32
N GLN A 58 13.65 -8.97 1.55
CA GLN A 58 13.47 -10.37 1.95
C GLN A 58 14.17 -11.35 1.02
N GLY A 59 14.76 -10.85 -0.07
CA GLY A 59 15.50 -11.71 -0.98
C GLY A 59 14.63 -12.66 -1.79
N LEU A 60 13.34 -12.39 -1.91
CA LEU A 60 12.45 -13.23 -2.70
C LEU A 60 12.71 -13.03 -4.19
N ASP A 61 12.50 -14.08 -4.99
CA ASP A 61 12.54 -13.88 -6.43
C ASP A 61 11.31 -13.11 -6.87
N GLY A 62 11.34 -12.58 -8.10
CA GLY A 62 10.28 -11.69 -8.60
C GLY A 62 8.90 -12.34 -8.59
N GLY A 63 8.83 -13.62 -8.96
CA GLY A 63 7.54 -14.34 -8.97
C GLY A 63 6.98 -14.54 -7.58
N ALA A 64 7.83 -14.98 -6.65
CA ALA A 64 7.40 -15.17 -5.26
C ALA A 64 7.03 -13.85 -4.61
N ALA A 65 7.79 -12.78 -4.88
CA ALA A 65 7.50 -11.47 -4.33
C ALA A 65 6.17 -10.94 -4.86
N THR A 66 5.89 -11.11 -6.14
CA THR A 66 4.64 -10.67 -6.73
C THR A 66 3.46 -11.42 -6.12
N ALA A 67 3.58 -12.74 -5.94
CA ALA A 67 2.52 -13.53 -5.32
C ALA A 67 2.27 -13.10 -3.88
N ALA A 68 3.34 -12.87 -3.12
CA ALA A 68 3.22 -12.42 -1.73
C ALA A 68 2.60 -11.03 -1.65
N ALA A 69 3.01 -10.13 -2.55
CA ALA A 69 2.46 -8.78 -2.59
C ALA A 69 0.97 -8.81 -2.93
N ARG A 70 0.58 -9.64 -3.89
CA ARG A 70 -0.83 -9.78 -4.27
C ARG A 70 -1.66 -10.27 -3.08
N ALA A 71 -1.15 -11.24 -2.35
CA ALA A 71 -1.85 -11.77 -1.18
C ALA A 71 -1.97 -10.71 -0.09
N ALA A 72 -0.90 -9.94 0.15
CA ALA A 72 -0.93 -8.89 1.15
C ALA A 72 -1.93 -7.79 0.79
N MET A 73 -1.97 -7.41 -0.49
CA MET A 73 -2.90 -6.38 -0.94
C MET A 73 -4.34 -6.86 -0.86
N ALA A 74 -4.60 -8.12 -1.14
CA ALA A 74 -5.95 -8.67 -1.10
C ALA A 74 -6.57 -8.55 0.29
N ALA A 75 -5.75 -8.47 1.33
CA ALA A 75 -6.22 -8.32 2.70
C ALA A 75 -6.59 -6.86 3.05
N GLN A 76 -6.26 -5.90 2.18
CA GLN A 76 -6.48 -4.49 2.49
C GLN A 76 -7.78 -3.99 1.87
N PRO A 77 -8.50 -3.07 2.57
CA PRO A 77 -9.82 -2.61 2.11
C PRO A 77 -9.84 -2.09 0.67
N ALA A 78 -8.80 -1.35 0.28
CA ALA A 78 -8.78 -0.75 -1.05
C ALA A 78 -8.72 -1.79 -2.17
N TRP A 79 -8.16 -2.97 -1.90
CA TRP A 79 -7.86 -3.95 -2.93
C TRP A 79 -8.58 -5.28 -2.79
N SER A 80 -9.30 -5.48 -1.69
CA SER A 80 -9.89 -6.80 -1.40
C SER A 80 -10.87 -7.26 -2.48
N GLY A 81 -11.77 -6.40 -2.92
CA GLY A 81 -12.71 -6.77 -3.97
C GLY A 81 -12.03 -6.95 -5.32
N ARG A 82 -11.04 -6.11 -5.62
CA ARG A 82 -10.29 -6.18 -6.85
C ARG A 82 -9.45 -7.46 -6.91
N GLY A 83 -8.83 -7.81 -5.79
CA GLY A 83 -8.05 -9.03 -5.71
C GLY A 83 -8.89 -10.25 -5.97
N ALA A 84 -10.13 -10.26 -5.47
CA ALA A 84 -11.05 -11.37 -5.67
C ALA A 84 -11.44 -11.55 -7.13
N ARG A 85 -11.44 -10.48 -7.88
CA ARG A 85 -11.78 -10.55 -9.30
C ARG A 85 -10.59 -10.91 -10.18
N GLY A 86 -9.45 -10.95 -9.60
CA GLY A 86 -8.24 -11.38 -10.28
C GLY A 86 -7.47 -10.43 -10.91
#